data_42827a0e02b2dc7524201b1049077958
#
_entry.id   42827a0e02b2dc7524201b1049077958
#
_cell.length_a   1.000
_cell.length_b   1.000
_cell.length_c   1.000
_cell.angle_alpha   90.00
_cell.angle_beta   90.00
_cell.angle_gamma   90.00
#
_symmetry.space_group_name_H-M   'P 1'
#
loop_
_entity.id
_entity.type
_entity.pdbx_description
1 polymer ?
#
loop_
_entity_poly.entity_id
_entity_poly.type
_entity_poly.pdbx_seq_one_letter_code
_entity_poly.pdbx_strand_id
1 'polypeptide(L)'
;MLAGKWQRFSVVALGFGLALGVLFYPTDEKRVKEAAEALVSAANVSPSALARALDSYASPELSVSVSELPEPLLGREGIVAAAKQANQLGVKLHFRIEAVEVSTEGNRARLSADLITMPGPELPELRRPRRSVAIFEKRGGRYRLVSAEIGPERLDQPEARP
;
A
#
# COMPACT_ATOMS: atom_id res chain seq x y z
N MET A 1 -30.03 29.36 -39.01
CA MET A 1 -30.50 29.21 -37.62
C MET A 1 -30.23 27.83 -36.98
N LEU A 2 -29.58 26.92 -37.68
CA LEU A 2 -29.24 25.57 -37.13
C LEU A 2 -27.82 25.47 -36.53
N ALA A 3 -26.91 26.40 -36.82
CA ALA A 3 -25.54 26.38 -36.36
C ALA A 3 -25.36 26.61 -34.81
N GLY A 4 -26.28 27.36 -34.21
CA GLY A 4 -26.15 27.69 -32.76
C GLY A 4 -26.54 26.57 -31.78
N LYS A 5 -27.34 25.59 -32.24
CA LYS A 5 -27.73 24.44 -31.41
C LYS A 5 -26.63 23.38 -31.35
N TRP A 6 -25.92 23.17 -32.41
CA TRP A 6 -24.82 22.20 -32.48
C TRP A 6 -23.60 22.61 -31.66
N GLN A 7 -23.28 23.92 -31.63
CA GLN A 7 -22.20 24.43 -30.79
C GLN A 7 -22.49 24.25 -29.28
N ARG A 8 -23.74 24.42 -28.84
CA ARG A 8 -24.10 24.23 -27.43
C ARG A 8 -24.04 22.75 -27.01
N PHE A 9 -24.39 21.82 -27.90
CA PHE A 9 -24.25 20.40 -27.63
C PHE A 9 -22.79 19.94 -27.57
N SER A 10 -21.91 20.50 -28.40
CA SER A 10 -20.48 20.19 -28.39
C SER A 10 -19.78 20.66 -27.10
N VAL A 11 -20.13 21.83 -26.57
CA VAL A 11 -19.56 22.37 -25.34
C VAL A 11 -20.02 21.56 -24.12
N VAL A 12 -21.29 21.15 -24.09
CA VAL A 12 -21.82 20.31 -22.99
C VAL A 12 -21.22 18.92 -23.04
N ALA A 13 -21.07 18.32 -24.21
CA ALA A 13 -20.43 17.00 -24.37
C ALA A 13 -18.94 17.01 -23.97
N LEU A 14 -18.20 18.07 -24.32
CA LEU A 14 -16.81 18.28 -23.92
C LEU A 14 -16.69 18.50 -22.40
N GLY A 15 -17.58 19.26 -21.79
CA GLY A 15 -17.62 19.48 -20.34
C GLY A 15 -17.92 18.19 -19.57
N PHE A 16 -18.84 17.36 -20.07
CA PHE A 16 -19.17 16.08 -19.46
C PHE A 16 -18.04 15.05 -19.62
N GLY A 17 -17.38 15.03 -20.78
CA GLY A 17 -16.22 14.15 -21.03
C GLY A 17 -15.03 14.49 -20.15
N LEU A 18 -14.73 15.78 -19.93
CA LEU A 18 -13.68 16.24 -19.04
C LEU A 18 -14.02 15.93 -17.56
N ALA A 19 -15.25 16.15 -17.14
CA ALA A 19 -15.70 15.85 -15.77
C ALA A 19 -15.66 14.34 -15.46
N LEU A 20 -16.08 13.50 -16.40
CA LEU A 20 -15.96 12.04 -16.28
C LEU A 20 -14.49 11.59 -16.29
N GLY A 21 -13.64 12.18 -17.13
CA GLY A 21 -12.21 11.90 -17.17
C GLY A 21 -11.53 12.18 -15.83
N VAL A 22 -11.85 13.29 -15.18
CA VAL A 22 -11.31 13.64 -13.85
C VAL A 22 -11.84 12.70 -12.76
N LEU A 23 -13.09 12.23 -12.87
CA LEU A 23 -13.68 11.29 -11.90
C LEU A 23 -13.12 9.86 -12.04
N PHE A 24 -12.68 9.46 -13.24
CA PHE A 24 -12.13 8.12 -13.49
C PHE A 24 -10.61 8.05 -13.44
N TYR A 25 -9.89 9.17 -13.42
CA TYR A 25 -8.45 9.14 -13.18
C TYR A 25 -8.18 8.92 -11.69
N PRO A 26 -7.52 7.82 -11.32
CA PRO A 26 -7.16 7.60 -9.92
C PRO A 26 -6.23 8.72 -9.46
N THR A 27 -6.56 9.34 -8.32
CA THR A 27 -5.68 10.30 -7.66
C THR A 27 -4.36 9.64 -7.29
N ASP A 28 -3.30 10.42 -7.12
CA ASP A 28 -2.01 9.89 -6.69
C ASP A 28 -2.12 9.15 -5.34
N GLU A 29 -2.94 9.65 -4.42
CA GLU A 29 -3.24 8.99 -3.15
C GLU A 29 -3.88 7.60 -3.34
N LYS A 30 -4.85 7.50 -4.24
CA LYS A 30 -5.49 6.23 -4.56
C LYS A 30 -4.50 5.23 -5.14
N ARG A 31 -3.61 5.66 -6.04
CA ARG A 31 -2.57 4.80 -6.63
C ARG A 31 -1.58 4.28 -5.59
N VAL A 32 -1.19 5.12 -4.63
CA VAL A 32 -0.31 4.71 -3.52
C VAL A 32 -1.00 3.70 -2.62
N LYS A 33 -2.26 3.93 -2.29
CA LYS A 33 -3.06 3.01 -1.49
C LYS A 33 -3.23 1.66 -2.18
N GLU A 34 -3.59 1.65 -3.46
CA GLU A 34 -3.72 0.43 -4.26
C GLU A 34 -2.40 -0.36 -4.34
N ALA A 35 -1.25 0.34 -4.48
CA ALA A 35 0.06 -0.31 -4.46
C ALA A 35 0.37 -0.97 -3.12
N ALA A 36 0.08 -0.29 -2.01
CA ALA A 36 0.25 -0.84 -0.66
C ALA A 36 -0.65 -2.05 -0.41
N GLU A 37 -1.92 -1.96 -0.79
CA GLU A 37 -2.89 -3.07 -0.67
C GLU A 37 -2.47 -4.28 -1.53
N ALA A 38 -1.96 -4.04 -2.74
CA ALA A 38 -1.46 -5.10 -3.62
C ALA A 38 -0.24 -5.83 -3.02
N LEU A 39 0.69 -5.09 -2.40
CA LEU A 39 1.85 -5.68 -1.71
C LEU A 39 1.43 -6.53 -0.50
N VAL A 40 0.54 -6.02 0.33
CA VAL A 40 0.03 -6.74 1.50
C VAL A 40 -0.76 -7.98 1.09
N SER A 41 -1.63 -7.86 0.09
CA SER A 41 -2.38 -8.99 -0.46
C SER A 41 -1.46 -10.08 -1.01
N ALA A 42 -0.42 -9.71 -1.76
CA ALA A 42 0.55 -10.65 -2.31
C ALA A 42 1.36 -11.37 -1.22
N ALA A 43 1.70 -10.67 -0.12
CA ALA A 43 2.37 -11.26 1.03
C ALA A 43 1.53 -12.36 1.70
N ASN A 44 0.20 -12.21 1.67
CA ASN A 44 -0.72 -13.22 2.20
C ASN A 44 -0.85 -14.48 1.31
N VAL A 45 -0.48 -14.39 0.05
CA VAL A 45 -0.63 -15.50 -0.89
C VAL A 45 0.60 -16.41 -0.87
N SER A 46 1.77 -15.89 -1.17
CA SER A 46 3.02 -16.66 -1.20
C SER A 46 4.25 -15.77 -1.39
N PRO A 47 5.46 -16.26 -1.06
CA PRO A 47 6.70 -15.55 -1.39
C PRO A 47 6.86 -15.24 -2.89
N SER A 48 6.38 -16.11 -3.77
CA SER A 48 6.43 -15.89 -5.22
C SER A 48 5.45 -14.81 -5.67
N ALA A 49 4.26 -14.73 -5.08
CA ALA A 49 3.31 -13.66 -5.34
C ALA A 49 3.88 -12.32 -4.84
N LEU A 50 4.47 -12.31 -3.65
CA LEU A 50 5.15 -11.13 -3.10
C LEU A 50 6.29 -10.66 -4.01
N ALA A 51 7.12 -11.57 -4.53
CA ALA A 51 8.20 -11.22 -5.47
C ALA A 51 7.66 -10.47 -6.70
N ARG A 52 6.60 -10.97 -7.32
CA ARG A 52 5.96 -10.30 -8.49
C ARG A 52 5.38 -8.94 -8.14
N ALA A 53 4.75 -8.82 -6.98
CA ALA A 53 4.20 -7.55 -6.52
C ALA A 53 5.31 -6.52 -6.24
N LEU A 54 6.42 -6.95 -5.63
CA LEU A 54 7.59 -6.10 -5.40
C LEU A 54 8.21 -5.62 -6.72
N ASP A 55 8.25 -6.46 -7.76
CA ASP A 55 8.73 -6.05 -9.08
C ASP A 55 7.85 -4.94 -9.69
N SER A 56 6.56 -4.98 -9.44
CA SER A 56 5.61 -4.00 -9.97
C SER A 56 5.54 -2.71 -9.15
N TYR A 57 5.60 -2.81 -7.82
CA TYR A 57 5.25 -1.73 -6.90
C TYR A 57 6.38 -1.25 -5.98
N ALA A 58 7.56 -1.88 -6.02
CA ALA A 58 8.68 -1.47 -5.20
C ALA A 58 9.92 -1.09 -6.03
N SER A 59 10.76 -0.24 -5.44
CA SER A 59 12.10 0.05 -5.97
C SER A 59 13.02 -1.16 -5.78
N PRO A 60 13.99 -1.41 -6.68
CA PRO A 60 15.04 -2.40 -6.43
C PRO A 60 15.81 -2.15 -5.13
N GLU A 61 15.94 -0.87 -4.75
CA GLU A 61 16.69 -0.39 -3.58
C GLU A 61 15.82 -0.26 -2.32
N LEU A 62 14.67 -0.97 -2.29
CA LEU A 62 13.75 -0.95 -1.16
C LEU A 62 14.46 -1.26 0.16
N SER A 63 14.13 -0.49 1.21
CA SER A 63 14.59 -0.75 2.56
C SER A 63 13.39 -0.88 3.51
N VAL A 64 13.32 -1.96 4.26
CA VAL A 64 12.26 -2.21 5.24
C VAL A 64 12.87 -2.39 6.62
N SER A 65 12.57 -1.46 7.52
CA SER A 65 12.96 -1.54 8.93
C SER A 65 11.81 -2.11 9.75
N VAL A 66 12.11 -3.07 10.58
CA VAL A 66 11.16 -3.69 11.52
C VAL A 66 11.76 -3.54 12.92
N SER A 67 10.98 -3.09 13.89
CA SER A 67 11.49 -2.77 15.25
C SER A 67 12.23 -3.91 15.92
N GLU A 68 11.83 -5.15 15.64
CA GLU A 68 12.43 -6.34 16.25
C GLU A 68 13.71 -6.82 15.54
N LEU A 69 14.01 -6.27 14.37
CA LEU A 69 15.22 -6.64 13.64
C LEU A 69 16.32 -5.61 13.88
N PRO A 70 17.57 -6.05 14.16
CA PRO A 70 18.69 -5.15 14.40
C PRO A 70 19.11 -4.39 13.12
N GLU A 71 18.84 -4.96 11.94
CA GLU A 71 19.18 -4.40 10.66
C GLU A 71 17.97 -4.40 9.72
N PRO A 72 17.86 -3.40 8.83
CA PRO A 72 16.78 -3.37 7.84
C PRO A 72 16.95 -4.48 6.80
N LEU A 73 15.82 -4.95 6.28
CA LEU A 73 15.79 -5.80 5.09
C LEU A 73 16.05 -4.93 3.86
N LEU A 74 17.09 -5.24 3.10
CA LEU A 74 17.51 -4.47 1.95
C LEU A 74 17.18 -5.17 0.63
N GLY A 75 16.67 -4.39 -0.30
CA GLY A 75 16.31 -4.85 -1.64
C GLY A 75 15.08 -5.76 -1.66
N ARG A 76 14.53 -5.94 -2.85
CA ARG A 76 13.40 -6.85 -3.06
C ARG A 76 13.75 -8.29 -2.70
N GLU A 77 14.96 -8.70 -3.04
CA GLU A 77 15.46 -10.05 -2.79
C GLU A 77 15.55 -10.37 -1.29
N GLY A 78 16.01 -9.40 -0.47
CA GLY A 78 16.09 -9.55 0.97
C GLY A 78 14.71 -9.77 1.60
N ILE A 79 13.69 -9.06 1.11
CA ILE A 79 12.31 -9.20 1.58
C ILE A 79 11.73 -10.56 1.18
N VAL A 80 11.94 -10.98 -0.07
CA VAL A 80 11.48 -12.30 -0.55
C VAL A 80 12.20 -13.42 0.20
N ALA A 81 13.50 -13.29 0.48
CA ALA A 81 14.26 -14.28 1.24
C ALA A 81 13.70 -14.43 2.67
N ALA A 82 13.40 -13.31 3.34
CA ALA A 82 12.78 -13.33 4.67
C ALA A 82 11.40 -14.01 4.64
N ALA A 83 10.58 -13.73 3.65
CA ALA A 83 9.27 -14.37 3.47
C ALA A 83 9.39 -15.88 3.22
N LYS A 84 10.35 -16.31 2.41
CA LYS A 84 10.64 -17.74 2.17
C LYS A 84 11.09 -18.43 3.44
N GLN A 85 11.97 -17.82 4.22
CA GLN A 85 12.45 -18.36 5.48
C GLN A 85 11.30 -18.53 6.49
N ALA A 86 10.45 -17.51 6.65
CA ALA A 86 9.27 -17.60 7.51
C ALA A 86 8.34 -18.74 7.07
N ASN A 87 8.11 -18.88 5.77
CA ASN A 87 7.28 -19.96 5.22
C ASN A 87 7.89 -21.36 5.48
N GLN A 88 9.21 -21.50 5.36
CA GLN A 88 9.93 -22.76 5.66
C GLN A 88 9.86 -23.14 7.13
N LEU A 89 9.84 -22.15 8.02
CA LEU A 89 9.67 -22.36 9.46
C LEU A 89 8.21 -22.64 9.87
N GLY A 90 7.29 -22.70 8.90
CA GLY A 90 5.87 -22.93 9.15
C GLY A 90 5.13 -21.74 9.77
N VAL A 91 5.76 -20.55 9.76
CA VAL A 91 5.13 -19.31 10.23
C VAL A 91 4.11 -18.87 9.20
N LYS A 92 2.83 -18.96 9.54
CA LYS A 92 1.72 -18.49 8.72
C LYS A 92 1.15 -17.25 9.37
N LEU A 93 1.40 -16.09 8.74
CA LEU A 93 0.85 -14.83 9.17
C LEU A 93 -0.07 -14.28 8.08
N HIS A 94 -1.14 -13.65 8.50
CA HIS A 94 -2.02 -12.90 7.65
C HIS A 94 -1.87 -11.42 7.95
N PHE A 95 -1.70 -10.60 6.92
CA PHE A 95 -1.49 -9.16 7.02
C PHE A 95 -2.67 -8.40 6.48
N ARG A 96 -3.00 -7.29 7.13
CA ARG A 96 -3.98 -6.32 6.67
C ARG A 96 -3.52 -4.92 7.04
N ILE A 97 -3.86 -3.93 6.24
CA ILE A 97 -3.64 -2.52 6.58
C ILE A 97 -4.97 -1.85 6.91
N GLU A 98 -4.97 -1.06 7.97
CA GLU A 98 -6.11 -0.28 8.45
C GLU A 98 -5.69 1.17 8.72
N ALA A 99 -6.65 2.07 8.92
CA ALA A 99 -6.39 3.48 9.21
C ALA A 99 -5.38 4.11 8.24
N VAL A 100 -5.56 3.85 6.94
CA VAL A 100 -4.63 4.29 5.90
C VAL A 100 -4.80 5.77 5.62
N GLU A 101 -3.73 6.52 5.81
CA GLU A 101 -3.61 7.94 5.48
C GLU A 101 -2.48 8.11 4.46
N VAL A 102 -2.74 8.85 3.40
CA VAL A 102 -1.74 9.14 2.36
C VAL A 102 -1.60 10.64 2.22
N SER A 103 -0.38 11.13 2.20
CA SER A 103 -0.04 12.50 1.85
C SER A 103 0.95 12.50 0.69
N THR A 104 0.75 13.41 -0.27
CA THR A 104 1.59 13.54 -1.46
C THR A 104 2.25 14.90 -1.48
N GLU A 105 3.54 14.92 -1.80
CA GLU A 105 4.33 16.14 -1.96
C GLU A 105 5.29 15.96 -3.14
N GLY A 106 5.00 16.65 -4.25
CA GLY A 106 5.76 16.52 -5.49
C GLY A 106 5.76 15.08 -6.02
N ASN A 107 6.95 14.48 -6.14
CA ASN A 107 7.14 13.10 -6.59
C ASN A 107 7.13 12.08 -5.45
N ARG A 108 6.86 12.51 -4.23
CA ARG A 108 6.92 11.69 -3.03
C ARG A 108 5.54 11.54 -2.43
N ALA A 109 5.26 10.34 -1.94
CA ALA A 109 4.06 10.07 -1.15
C ALA A 109 4.44 9.34 0.12
N ARG A 110 3.80 9.74 1.23
CA ARG A 110 3.92 9.10 2.53
C ARG A 110 2.59 8.43 2.84
N LEU A 111 2.64 7.13 3.10
CA LEU A 111 1.51 6.36 3.59
C LEU A 111 1.76 6.01 5.06
N SER A 112 0.81 6.33 5.91
CA SER A 112 0.77 5.89 7.30
C SER A 112 -0.40 4.94 7.46
N ALA A 113 -0.18 3.81 8.11
CA ALA A 113 -1.23 2.81 8.34
C ALA A 113 -0.95 2.00 9.60
N ASP A 114 -1.97 1.35 10.11
CA ASP A 114 -1.81 0.27 11.06
C ASP A 114 -1.69 -1.05 10.29
N LEU A 115 -0.50 -1.65 10.34
CA LEU A 115 -0.28 -2.99 9.83
C LEU A 115 -0.77 -3.99 10.90
N ILE A 116 -1.80 -4.73 10.57
CA ILE A 116 -2.37 -5.75 11.43
C ILE A 116 -1.78 -7.10 11.04
N THR A 117 -1.21 -7.78 12.01
CA THR A 117 -0.70 -9.15 11.86
C THR A 117 -1.58 -10.10 12.65
N MET A 118 -1.99 -11.19 12.02
CA MET A 118 -2.84 -12.22 12.61
C MET A 118 -2.28 -13.61 12.27
N PRO A 119 -2.47 -14.63 13.12
CA PRO A 119 -2.12 -16.02 12.78
C PRO A 119 -2.93 -16.58 11.61
N GLY A 120 -4.08 -15.97 11.31
CA GLY A 120 -4.94 -16.28 10.19
C GLY A 120 -6.14 -15.33 10.15
N PRO A 121 -6.86 -15.25 9.02
CA PRO A 121 -8.00 -14.34 8.86
C PRO A 121 -9.20 -14.71 9.76
N GLU A 122 -9.22 -15.94 10.28
CA GLU A 122 -10.31 -16.47 11.10
C GLU A 122 -10.14 -16.20 12.60
N LEU A 123 -9.03 -15.60 13.02
CA LEU A 123 -8.71 -15.31 14.42
C LEU A 123 -8.48 -13.81 14.66
N PRO A 124 -9.52 -12.97 14.43
CA PRO A 124 -9.38 -11.52 14.55
C PRO A 124 -9.09 -11.05 15.98
N GLU A 125 -9.41 -11.84 17.00
CA GLU A 125 -9.08 -11.57 18.41
C GLU A 125 -7.58 -11.62 18.69
N LEU A 126 -6.79 -12.29 17.84
CA LEU A 126 -5.33 -12.34 17.95
C LEU A 126 -4.62 -11.31 17.08
N ARG A 127 -5.36 -10.28 16.66
CA ARG A 127 -4.80 -9.18 15.88
C ARG A 127 -3.73 -8.40 16.66
N ARG A 128 -2.66 -8.07 15.97
CA ARG A 128 -1.53 -7.33 16.54
C ARG A 128 -1.22 -6.11 15.67
N PRO A 129 -1.71 -4.94 16.06
CA PRO A 129 -1.49 -3.72 15.31
C PRO A 129 -0.08 -3.19 15.50
N ARG A 130 0.51 -2.68 14.42
CA ARG A 130 1.79 -1.99 14.39
C ARG A 130 1.66 -0.72 13.57
N ARG A 131 2.07 0.41 14.12
CA ARG A 131 2.13 1.62 13.30
C ARG A 131 3.20 1.45 12.24
N SER A 132 2.85 1.67 10.99
CA SER A 132 3.79 1.60 9.87
C SER A 132 3.76 2.88 9.05
N VAL A 133 4.91 3.21 8.49
CA VAL A 133 5.08 4.33 7.57
C VAL A 133 5.80 3.84 6.33
N ALA A 134 5.23 4.09 5.17
CA ALA A 134 5.81 3.73 3.89
C ALA A 134 6.02 4.99 3.04
N ILE A 135 7.17 5.05 2.37
CA ILE A 135 7.50 6.13 1.45
C ILE A 135 7.50 5.56 0.03
N PHE A 136 6.75 6.21 -0.83
CA PHE A 136 6.69 5.94 -2.25
C PHE A 136 7.29 7.10 -3.04
N GLU A 137 7.96 6.79 -4.13
CA GLU A 137 8.46 7.77 -5.09
C GLU A 137 7.87 7.52 -6.48
N LYS A 138 7.48 8.60 -7.15
CA LYS A 138 6.96 8.57 -8.50
C LYS A 138 8.11 8.53 -9.50
N ARG A 139 8.25 7.42 -10.20
CA ARG A 139 9.24 7.20 -11.25
C ARG A 139 8.54 6.71 -12.51
N GLY A 140 8.71 7.41 -13.63
CA GLY A 140 8.04 7.04 -14.88
C GLY A 140 6.52 7.02 -14.78
N GLY A 141 5.92 7.95 -14.02
CA GLY A 141 4.47 8.05 -13.84
C GLY A 141 3.86 7.03 -12.85
N ARG A 142 4.66 6.17 -12.22
CA ARG A 142 4.21 5.16 -11.26
C ARG A 142 4.85 5.38 -9.89
N TYR A 143 4.07 5.21 -8.84
CA TYR A 143 4.58 5.19 -7.48
C TYR A 143 5.21 3.83 -7.16
N ARG A 144 6.43 3.87 -6.61
CA ARG A 144 7.17 2.68 -6.16
C ARG A 144 7.56 2.86 -4.70
N LEU A 145 7.35 1.84 -3.91
CA LEU A 145 7.77 1.78 -2.52
C LEU A 145 9.30 1.83 -2.45
N VAL A 146 9.86 2.79 -1.74
CA VAL A 146 11.32 2.95 -1.56
C VAL A 146 11.77 2.64 -0.14
N SER A 147 10.92 2.88 0.85
CA SER A 147 11.20 2.49 2.23
C SER A 147 9.91 2.24 3.01
N ALA A 148 9.99 1.38 4.01
CA ALA A 148 8.96 1.16 5.00
C ALA A 148 9.55 1.01 6.39
N GLU A 149 8.87 1.58 7.37
CA GLU A 149 9.18 1.42 8.79
C GLU A 149 8.00 0.76 9.47
N ILE A 150 8.23 -0.35 10.14
CA ILE A 150 7.23 -1.10 10.89
C ILE A 150 7.59 -0.99 12.36
N GLY A 151 6.78 -0.24 13.10
CA GLY A 151 6.96 0.00 14.52
C GLY A 151 6.70 -1.24 15.38
N PRO A 152 6.89 -1.11 16.69
CA PRO A 152 6.67 -2.19 17.64
C PRO A 152 5.17 -2.57 17.66
N GLU A 153 4.93 -3.80 18.09
CA GLU A 153 3.58 -4.26 18.37
C GLU A 153 2.94 -3.42 19.46
N ARG A 154 1.74 -2.92 19.19
CA ARG A 154 0.94 -2.24 20.21
C ARG A 154 0.06 -3.28 20.88
N LEU A 155 0.29 -3.47 22.17
CA LEU A 155 -0.66 -4.20 22.99
C LEU A 155 -1.88 -3.30 23.13
N ASP A 156 -2.99 -3.69 22.54
CA ASP A 156 -4.27 -3.02 22.76
C ASP A 156 -4.55 -3.14 24.28
N GLN A 157 -4.32 -2.06 24.99
CA GLN A 157 -4.86 -1.97 26.34
C GLN A 157 -6.38 -2.00 26.17
N PRO A 158 -7.08 -2.96 26.81
CA PRO A 158 -8.54 -2.91 26.82
C PRO A 158 -8.91 -1.51 27.34
N GLU A 159 -9.65 -0.75 26.52
CA GLU A 159 -10.18 0.54 26.94
C GLU A 159 -10.86 0.32 28.27
N ALA A 160 -10.29 0.96 29.33
CA ALA A 160 -10.93 1.06 30.59
C ALA A 160 -12.25 1.80 30.34
N ARG A 161 -13.33 1.06 30.20
CA ARG A 161 -14.68 1.66 30.14
C ARG A 161 -14.91 2.34 31.47
N PRO A 162 -15.35 3.60 31.44
CA PRO A 162 -15.72 4.34 32.64
C PRO A 162 -16.92 3.71 33.34
#